data_21974b2f9797470a523a692774155f25
#
_entry.id   21974b2f9797470a523a692774155f25
#
_cell.length_a   1.000
_cell.length_b   1.000
_cell.length_c   1.000
_cell.angle_alpha   90.00
_cell.angle_beta   90.00
_cell.angle_gamma   90.00
#
_symmetry.space_group_name_H-M   'P 1'
#
loop_
_entity.id
_entity.type
_entity.pdbx_description
1 polymer ?
#
loop_
_entity_poly.entity_id
_entity_poly.type
_entity_poly.pdbx_seq_one_letter_code
_entity_poly.pdbx_strand_id
1 'polypeptide(L)'
;MTNKRSNGPILLAASAALVAFSLVTAPASAQTPLQAPQVTFAGTAPGTVTATVHNPNGTGRCWAEAGVGPENNHRFFGNGTPESMAGPGQTVTTTLEGLEPGTTISARGGCFDDTATGGMPFSELVTVAVP
;
A
#
# COMPACT_ATOMS: atom_id res chain seq x y z
N MET A 1 4.97 8.43 -68.85
CA MET A 1 4.93 8.35 -68.23
C MET A 1 4.67 8.09 -67.33
N THR A 2 4.67 8.02 -67.05
CA THR A 2 4.45 7.76 -66.19
C THR A 2 4.18 7.49 -65.24
N ASN A 3 4.21 7.29 -64.99
CA ASN A 3 3.95 7.00 -64.07
C ASN A 3 3.71 6.72 -63.08
N LYS A 4 3.68 6.58 -62.89
CA LYS A 4 3.50 6.40 -62.01
C LYS A 4 3.12 6.11 -61.06
N ARG A 5 2.96 6.01 -61.11
CA ARG A 5 2.61 5.89 -60.21
C ARG A 5 2.48 5.35 -59.29
N SER A 6 2.56 5.21 -59.02
CA SER A 6 2.44 4.72 -58.09
C SER A 6 2.23 4.74 -57.17
N ASN A 7 2.09 4.85 -57.20
CA ASN A 7 1.88 4.83 -56.25
C ASN A 7 1.57 4.47 -55.34
N GLY A 8 1.63 4.38 -55.38
CA GLY A 8 1.39 3.97 -54.42
C GLY A 8 1.10 3.70 -53.68
N PRO A 9 0.98 3.52 -53.86
CA PRO A 9 0.66 3.25 -52.97
C PRO A 9 0.77 3.05 -52.08
N ILE A 10 0.90 3.19 -51.99
CA ILE A 10 0.97 3.09 -51.10
C ILE A 10 0.68 2.78 -50.21
N LEU A 11 0.51 2.67 -50.38
CA LEU A 11 0.20 2.48 -49.50
C LEU A 11 0.12 2.13 -48.57
N LEU A 12 0.13 2.06 -48.64
CA LEU A 12 -0.01 1.87 -47.75
C LEU A 12 -0.02 1.54 -46.86
N ALA A 13 0.07 1.48 -47.03
CA ALA A 13 -0.01 1.21 -46.10
C ALA A 13 -0.14 1.08 -45.26
N ALA A 14 -0.22 1.13 -45.39
CA ALA A 14 -0.42 1.07 -44.45
C ALA A 14 -0.61 0.80 -43.60
N SER A 15 -0.58 0.71 -43.69
CA SER A 15 -0.80 0.48 -42.83
C SER A 15 -0.94 0.22 -41.98
N ALA A 16 -0.87 0.20 -42.09
CA ALA A 16 -1.06 -0.01 -41.15
C ALA A 16 -1.22 -0.17 -40.28
N ALA A 17 -1.18 -0.19 -40.45
CA ALA A 17 -1.41 -0.27 -39.50
C ALA A 17 -1.70 -0.39 -38.66
N LEU A 18 -1.76 -0.36 -38.84
CA LEU A 18 -2.23 -0.37 -37.98
C LEU A 18 -2.27 -0.70 -37.17
N VAL A 19 -2.05 -0.85 -37.31
CA VAL A 19 -2.18 -1.09 -36.45
C VAL A 19 -2.25 -1.38 -35.64
N ALA A 20 -2.18 -1.47 -35.71
CA ALA A 20 -2.42 -1.71 -34.86
C ALA A 20 -2.71 -1.78 -34.02
N PHE A 21 -2.84 -1.85 -33.98
CA PHE A 21 -3.28 -1.83 -33.01
C PHE A 21 -3.34 -2.27 -32.23
N SER A 22 -3.10 -2.45 -32.41
CA SER A 22 -3.23 -2.80 -31.63
C SER A 22 -3.41 -2.72 -30.79
N LEU A 23 -3.46 -2.62 -30.68
CA LEU A 23 -3.73 -2.49 -29.80
C LEU A 23 -3.97 -2.80 -28.96
N VAL A 24 -3.98 -2.80 -29.29
CA VAL A 24 -4.31 -2.99 -28.54
C VAL A 24 -4.39 -3.62 -27.84
N THR A 25 -4.34 -4.03 -27.96
CA THR A 25 -4.53 -4.65 -26.99
C THR A 25 -4.06 -4.35 -25.83
N ALA A 26 -4.50 -3.62 -25.47
CA ALA A 26 -4.19 -3.30 -24.18
C ALA A 26 -4.34 -4.49 -23.35
N PRO A 27 -3.37 -4.89 -22.75
CA PRO A 27 -3.47 -5.97 -21.86
C PRO A 27 -4.53 -5.68 -20.87
N ALA A 28 -5.29 -6.66 -20.60
CA ALA A 28 -6.10 -6.60 -19.45
C ALA A 28 -5.22 -6.18 -18.32
N SER A 29 -5.67 -5.25 -17.63
CA SER A 29 -4.92 -4.75 -16.53
C SER A 29 -4.67 -5.86 -15.54
N ALA A 30 -3.45 -6.17 -15.36
CA ALA A 30 -3.04 -6.92 -14.21
C ALA A 30 -3.20 -5.99 -13.02
N GLN A 31 -3.82 -6.49 -11.96
CA GLN A 31 -3.92 -5.72 -10.74
C GLN A 31 -2.55 -5.61 -10.09
N THR A 32 -2.22 -4.41 -9.67
CA THR A 32 -1.01 -4.19 -8.90
C THR A 32 -1.21 -4.80 -7.52
N PRO A 33 -0.32 -5.66 -7.06
CA PRO A 33 -0.42 -6.20 -5.70
C PRO A 33 -0.36 -5.08 -4.68
N LEU A 34 -1.06 -5.28 -3.56
CA LEU A 34 -0.96 -4.35 -2.45
C LEU A 34 0.46 -4.32 -1.93
N GLN A 35 0.91 -3.11 -1.60
CA GLN A 35 2.20 -2.91 -0.98
C GLN A 35 2.00 -2.69 0.51
N ALA A 36 3.00 -3.10 1.30
CA ALA A 36 3.00 -2.86 2.73
C ALA A 36 3.00 -1.36 3.00
N PRO A 37 2.46 -0.94 4.15
CA PRO A 37 2.42 0.48 4.47
C PRO A 37 3.80 0.98 4.81
N GLN A 38 3.99 2.28 4.65
CA GLN A 38 5.14 2.98 5.19
C GLN A 38 4.74 3.44 6.58
N VAL A 39 5.39 2.90 7.60
CA VAL A 39 4.99 3.17 8.97
C VAL A 39 6.21 3.48 9.82
N THR A 40 6.05 4.46 10.71
CA THR A 40 7.06 4.81 11.70
C THR A 40 6.41 4.82 13.07
N PHE A 41 7.20 4.51 14.09
CA PHE A 41 6.72 4.44 15.47
C PHE A 41 7.65 5.28 16.35
N ALA A 42 7.05 5.94 17.34
CA ALA A 42 7.81 6.72 18.31
C ALA A 42 7.07 6.74 19.65
N GLY A 43 7.83 6.60 20.72
CA GLY A 43 7.29 6.85 22.05
C GLY A 43 7.07 8.35 22.19
N THR A 44 5.85 8.75 22.53
CA THR A 44 5.51 10.18 22.56
C THR A 44 5.07 10.69 23.92
N ALA A 45 4.72 9.79 24.84
CA ALA A 45 4.33 10.15 26.20
C ALA A 45 4.46 8.90 27.07
N PRO A 46 4.47 9.02 28.38
CA PRO A 46 4.54 7.83 29.24
C PRO A 46 3.42 6.85 28.90
N GLY A 47 3.80 5.61 28.63
CA GLY A 47 2.85 4.56 28.27
C GLY A 47 2.20 4.70 26.92
N THR A 48 2.71 5.57 26.05
CA THR A 48 2.09 5.87 24.77
C THR A 48 3.11 5.78 23.64
N VAL A 49 2.74 5.07 22.58
CA VAL A 49 3.51 5.01 21.33
C VAL A 49 2.61 5.52 20.22
N THR A 50 3.17 6.37 19.38
CA THR A 50 2.46 6.93 18.22
C THR A 50 2.97 6.28 16.96
N ALA A 51 2.06 5.90 16.08
CA ALA A 51 2.35 5.36 14.76
C ALA A 51 1.90 6.37 13.71
N THR A 52 2.76 6.57 12.70
CA THR A 52 2.38 7.31 11.52
C THR A 52 2.34 6.29 10.38
N VAL A 53 1.16 6.12 9.78
CA VAL A 53 0.90 5.09 8.78
C VAL A 53 0.55 5.75 7.47
N HIS A 54 1.31 5.44 6.43
CA HIS A 54 1.01 5.91 5.07
C HIS A 54 0.65 4.72 4.21
N ASN A 55 -0.50 4.80 3.55
CA ASN A 55 -0.96 3.78 2.61
C ASN A 55 -0.48 4.17 1.20
N PRO A 56 0.51 3.44 0.63
CA PRO A 56 1.01 3.78 -0.71
C PRO A 56 0.13 3.24 -1.84
N ASN A 57 -0.96 2.54 -1.49
CA ASN A 57 -1.79 1.87 -2.47
C ASN A 57 -2.90 2.78 -2.97
N GLY A 58 -3.40 2.48 -4.16
CA GLY A 58 -4.56 3.16 -4.71
C GLY A 58 -5.88 2.63 -4.20
N THR A 59 -5.86 1.54 -3.42
CA THR A 59 -7.04 0.90 -2.85
C THR A 59 -6.69 0.39 -1.46
N GLY A 60 -7.72 -0.03 -0.73
CA GLY A 60 -7.53 -0.69 0.54
C GLY A 60 -7.26 0.25 1.70
N ARG A 61 -6.93 -0.34 2.83
CA ARG A 61 -6.67 0.38 4.07
C ARG A 61 -5.45 -0.19 4.75
N CYS A 62 -4.71 0.67 5.43
CA CYS A 62 -3.53 0.27 6.18
C CYS A 62 -3.67 0.70 7.63
N TRP A 63 -3.10 -0.10 8.52
CA TRP A 63 -3.20 0.11 9.97
C TRP A 63 -1.86 -0.18 10.62
N ALA A 64 -1.76 0.11 11.91
CA ALA A 64 -0.63 -0.29 12.74
C ALA A 64 -1.11 -1.22 13.84
N GLU A 65 -0.27 -2.18 14.19
CA GLU A 65 -0.57 -3.17 15.22
C GLU A 65 0.69 -3.49 16.00
N ALA A 66 0.52 -4.07 17.17
CA ALA A 66 1.66 -4.41 18.02
C ALA A 66 1.36 -5.65 18.85
N GLY A 67 2.43 -6.34 19.20
CA GLY A 67 2.42 -7.35 20.25
C GLY A 67 2.92 -6.72 21.54
N VAL A 68 2.17 -6.90 22.63
CA VAL A 68 2.42 -6.21 23.88
C VAL A 68 2.57 -7.23 25.00
N GLY A 69 3.57 -7.00 25.85
CA GLY A 69 3.80 -7.83 27.02
C GLY A 69 4.47 -9.14 26.70
N PRO A 70 4.79 -9.92 27.77
CA PRO A 70 5.52 -11.18 27.59
C PRO A 70 4.75 -12.21 26.79
N GLU A 71 3.43 -12.10 26.73
CA GLU A 71 2.61 -13.03 25.97
C GLU A 71 2.35 -12.53 24.56
N ASN A 72 2.93 -11.38 24.20
CA ASN A 72 2.80 -10.81 22.85
C ASN A 72 1.33 -10.61 22.47
N ASN A 73 0.56 -10.00 23.36
CA ASN A 73 -0.86 -9.79 23.14
C ASN A 73 -1.06 -8.81 22.00
N HIS A 74 -1.90 -9.18 21.07
CA HIS A 74 -2.15 -8.38 19.87
C HIS A 74 -3.02 -7.19 20.19
N ARG A 75 -2.60 -5.99 19.75
CA ARG A 75 -3.38 -4.77 19.89
C ARG A 75 -3.25 -3.94 18.63
N PHE A 76 -4.35 -3.28 18.25
CA PHE A 76 -4.35 -2.32 17.16
C PHE A 76 -4.11 -0.91 17.70
N PHE A 77 -3.32 -0.11 17.01
CA PHE A 77 -3.24 1.31 17.28
C PHE A 77 -4.60 1.93 16.99
N GLY A 78 -5.01 2.87 17.86
CA GLY A 78 -6.32 3.52 17.72
C GLY A 78 -7.48 2.55 17.89
N ASN A 79 -7.27 1.39 18.51
CA ASN A 79 -8.28 0.37 18.75
C ASN A 79 -8.92 -0.16 17.46
N GLY A 80 -8.23 -0.01 16.33
CA GLY A 80 -8.72 -0.54 15.07
C GLY A 80 -9.91 0.21 14.49
N THR A 81 -10.14 1.44 14.93
CA THR A 81 -11.26 2.22 14.40
C THR A 81 -10.96 2.68 12.98
N PRO A 82 -12.00 2.96 12.18
CA PRO A 82 -11.77 3.42 10.81
C PRO A 82 -10.90 4.67 10.73
N GLU A 83 -11.00 5.56 11.71
CA GLU A 83 -10.21 6.80 11.71
C GLU A 83 -8.73 6.53 11.93
N SER A 84 -8.39 5.38 12.50
CA SER A 84 -7.00 5.03 12.76
C SER A 84 -6.37 4.31 11.57
N MET A 85 -7.10 4.14 10.48
CA MET A 85 -6.63 3.46 9.29
C MET A 85 -6.45 4.45 8.15
N ALA A 86 -5.39 4.25 7.37
CA ALA A 86 -5.09 5.09 6.22
C ALA A 86 -5.77 4.52 4.99
N GLY A 87 -6.67 5.29 4.39
CA GLY A 87 -7.24 4.97 3.09
C GLY A 87 -6.23 5.21 1.98
N PRO A 88 -6.64 4.99 0.72
CA PRO A 88 -5.70 5.07 -0.41
C PRO A 88 -4.96 6.40 -0.45
N GLY A 89 -3.64 6.35 -0.46
CA GLY A 89 -2.79 7.52 -0.53
C GLY A 89 -2.77 8.38 0.72
N GLN A 90 -3.46 7.97 1.78
CA GLN A 90 -3.57 8.77 3.01
C GLN A 90 -2.47 8.44 3.99
N THR A 91 -2.21 9.41 4.86
CA THR A 91 -1.35 9.23 6.02
C THR A 91 -2.15 9.56 7.26
N VAL A 92 -2.12 8.67 8.25
CA VAL A 92 -2.79 8.90 9.52
C VAL A 92 -1.80 8.76 10.65
N THR A 93 -2.08 9.45 11.75
CA THR A 93 -1.32 9.33 12.99
C THR A 93 -2.26 8.77 14.04
N THR A 94 -1.82 7.72 14.71
CA THR A 94 -2.65 7.00 15.67
C THR A 94 -1.79 6.53 16.84
N THR A 95 -2.42 6.24 17.97
CA THR A 95 -1.67 5.94 19.19
C THR A 95 -2.08 4.60 19.77
N LEU A 96 -1.16 4.03 20.53
CA LEU A 96 -1.41 2.88 21.40
C LEU A 96 -1.07 3.34 22.82
N GLU A 97 -2.04 3.28 23.70
CA GLU A 97 -1.92 3.83 25.06
C GLU A 97 -2.08 2.73 26.09
N GLY A 98 -1.83 3.07 27.34
CA GLY A 98 -1.96 2.12 28.42
C GLY A 98 -0.84 1.09 28.44
N LEU A 99 0.30 1.43 27.87
CA LEU A 99 1.46 0.55 27.87
C LEU A 99 2.26 0.77 29.14
N GLU A 100 3.02 -0.25 29.52
CA GLU A 100 3.83 -0.14 30.74
C GLU A 100 5.13 0.60 30.41
N PRO A 101 5.38 1.73 31.08
CA PRO A 101 6.63 2.49 30.83
C PRO A 101 7.85 1.64 31.11
N GLY A 102 8.88 1.84 30.28
CA GLY A 102 10.12 1.10 30.44
C GLY A 102 10.16 -0.24 29.76
N THR A 103 9.06 -0.65 29.12
CA THR A 103 9.01 -1.89 28.37
C THR A 103 9.19 -1.62 26.89
N THR A 104 9.15 -2.68 26.07
CA THR A 104 9.17 -2.56 24.63
C THR A 104 7.96 -3.29 24.05
N ILE A 105 7.56 -2.86 22.85
CA ILE A 105 6.53 -3.55 22.08
C ILE A 105 7.12 -3.93 20.73
N SER A 106 6.51 -4.93 20.09
CA SER A 106 6.86 -5.31 18.72
C SER A 106 5.76 -4.81 17.81
N ALA A 107 6.09 -3.91 16.89
CA ALA A 107 5.08 -3.21 16.11
C ALA A 107 5.36 -3.30 14.62
N ARG A 108 4.28 -3.26 13.85
CA ARG A 108 4.35 -3.26 12.40
C ARG A 108 3.07 -2.66 11.83
N GLY A 109 3.08 -2.41 10.53
CA GLY A 109 1.87 -2.02 9.83
C GLY A 109 1.43 -3.12 8.87
N GLY A 110 0.17 -3.08 8.49
CA GLY A 110 -0.38 -3.99 7.50
C GLY A 110 -1.38 -3.26 6.61
N CYS A 111 -1.68 -3.84 5.48
CA CYS A 111 -2.69 -3.31 4.57
C CYS A 111 -3.62 -4.44 4.13
N PHE A 112 -4.85 -4.06 3.83
CA PHE A 112 -5.87 -5.02 3.43
C PHE A 112 -6.79 -4.40 2.40
N ASP A 113 -7.18 -5.20 1.42
CA ASP A 113 -8.19 -4.81 0.42
C ASP A 113 -8.94 -6.08 0.07
N ASP A 114 -10.25 -6.09 0.33
CA ASP A 114 -11.07 -7.27 0.10
C ASP A 114 -11.28 -7.56 -1.39
N THR A 115 -10.92 -6.62 -2.28
CA THR A 115 -11.01 -6.82 -3.71
C THR A 115 -9.68 -7.27 -4.32
N ALA A 116 -8.60 -7.24 -3.53
CA ALA A 116 -7.27 -7.59 -4.05
C ALA A 116 -6.99 -9.06 -3.79
N THR A 117 -6.25 -9.66 -4.71
CA THR A 117 -5.71 -11.01 -4.50
C THR A 117 -4.28 -10.86 -4.01
N GLY A 118 -3.84 -11.77 -3.15
CA GLY A 118 -2.46 -11.77 -2.71
C GLY A 118 -2.26 -11.51 -1.24
N GLY A 119 -3.33 -11.43 -0.46
CA GLY A 119 -3.24 -11.40 0.98
C GLY A 119 -2.97 -10.03 1.56
N MET A 120 -2.48 -10.03 2.79
CA MET A 120 -2.25 -8.81 3.56
C MET A 120 -0.75 -8.60 3.71
N PRO A 121 -0.18 -7.60 3.02
CA PRO A 121 1.24 -7.33 3.18
C PRO A 121 1.48 -6.57 4.49
N PHE A 122 2.59 -6.92 5.16
CA PHE A 122 3.00 -6.29 6.41
C PHE A 122 4.35 -5.63 6.23
N SER A 123 4.55 -4.53 6.95
CA SER A 123 5.86 -3.92 7.07
C SER A 123 6.73 -4.75 8.00
N GLU A 124 8.00 -4.39 8.06
CA GLU A 124 8.94 -5.07 8.92
C GLU A 124 8.53 -4.88 10.39
N LEU A 125 8.68 -5.94 11.17
CA LEU A 125 8.39 -5.90 12.60
C LEU A 125 9.55 -5.17 13.30
N VAL A 126 9.23 -4.16 14.08
CA VAL A 126 10.26 -3.39 14.78
C VAL A 126 9.98 -3.34 16.28
N THR A 127 11.03 -3.20 17.06
CA THR A 127 10.94 -3.07 18.51
C THR A 127 10.91 -1.59 18.86
N VAL A 128 9.92 -1.20 19.66
CA VAL A 128 9.70 0.20 20.02
C VAL A 128 9.73 0.32 21.52
N ALA A 129 10.53 1.26 22.03
CA ALA A 129 10.60 1.51 23.46
C ALA A 129 9.40 2.33 23.91
N VAL A 130 8.85 1.97 25.06
CA VAL A 130 7.73 2.68 25.68
C VAL A 130 8.29 3.63 26.72
N PRO A 131 8.03 4.93 26.58
CA PRO A 131 8.51 5.91 27.57
C PRO A 131 7.87 5.72 28.92
#